data_5728718416807291e91d70662806e721
#
_entry.id   5728718416807291e91d70662806e721
#
_cell.length_a   1.000
_cell.length_b   1.000
_cell.length_c   1.000
_cell.angle_alpha   90.00
_cell.angle_beta   90.00
_cell.angle_gamma   90.00
#
_symmetry.space_group_name_H-M   'P 1'
#
loop_
_entity.id
_entity.type
_entity.pdbx_description
1 polymer ?
#
loop_
_entity_poly.entity_id
_entity_poly.type
_entity_poly.pdbx_seq_one_letter_code
_entity_poly.pdbx_strand_id
1 'polypeptide(L)'
;YGLTVTGCQPIQAGIENSNYFVQTENGCDYVLTLFEELNAQDAAFLAPLLQHLQQAGVSVAAPLVANNGQSLLTLKDKPAQLAPRMVGEHPIQVSVTQAQVMGQQLAKLHLALKKYPLKRTNAHGATWWQKEAAKARGGMNSIEQLILDTVLNDFEETIEDFDDLPKGLIHGDLFRDNSLFDGDKLSAILDFSEAGKDYWLLDIAITINDFCSDWPNVR
;
A
#
# COMPACT_ATOMS: atom_id res chain seq x y z
N TYR A 1 -7.35 13.74 -19.67
CA TYR A 1 -7.93 12.40 -19.90
C TYR A 1 -9.04 12.42 -20.99
N GLY A 2 -9.52 13.59 -21.43
CA GLY A 2 -10.62 13.67 -22.40
C GLY A 2 -11.97 13.20 -21.86
N LEU A 3 -12.18 13.27 -20.57
CA LEU A 3 -13.40 12.89 -19.87
C LEU A 3 -14.22 14.14 -19.54
N THR A 4 -15.56 14.07 -19.73
CA THR A 4 -16.47 15.10 -19.25
C THR A 4 -16.95 14.72 -17.84
N VAL A 5 -16.53 15.52 -16.86
CA VAL A 5 -16.85 15.31 -15.45
C VAL A 5 -18.24 15.85 -15.15
N THR A 6 -19.10 15.03 -14.54
CA THR A 6 -20.46 15.40 -14.11
C THR A 6 -20.57 15.57 -12.59
N GLY A 7 -19.64 15.00 -11.82
CA GLY A 7 -19.61 15.10 -10.36
C GLY A 7 -18.21 14.84 -9.80
N CYS A 8 -17.91 15.51 -8.69
CA CYS A 8 -16.69 15.30 -7.94
C CYS A 8 -17.01 15.39 -6.45
N GLN A 9 -16.74 14.32 -5.68
CA GLN A 9 -17.05 14.24 -4.26
C GLN A 9 -15.81 13.81 -3.47
N PRO A 10 -15.44 14.52 -2.40
CA PRO A 10 -14.30 14.14 -1.58
C PRO A 10 -14.56 12.79 -0.87
N ILE A 11 -13.53 11.96 -0.78
CA ILE A 11 -13.50 10.74 0.00
C ILE A 11 -12.90 11.12 1.36
N GLN A 12 -13.66 10.91 2.44
CA GLN A 12 -13.24 11.25 3.80
C GLN A 12 -12.39 10.15 4.45
N ALA A 13 -11.82 9.24 3.67
CA ALA A 13 -10.96 8.16 4.13
C ALA A 13 -9.53 8.38 3.63
N GLY A 14 -8.54 8.00 4.46
CA GLY A 14 -7.11 8.19 4.21
C GLY A 14 -6.58 9.47 4.86
N ILE A 15 -5.34 9.40 5.35
CA ILE A 15 -4.69 10.49 6.10
C ILE A 15 -3.67 11.21 5.22
N GLU A 16 -3.04 10.51 4.29
CA GLU A 16 -1.86 10.97 3.56
C GLU A 16 -2.17 11.64 2.22
N ASN A 17 -3.32 11.33 1.59
CA ASN A 17 -3.66 11.79 0.26
C ASN A 17 -5.07 12.36 0.20
N SER A 18 -5.29 13.37 -0.66
CA SER A 18 -6.63 13.86 -0.95
C SER A 18 -7.26 13.05 -2.08
N ASN A 19 -8.31 12.28 -1.77
CA ASN A 19 -9.00 11.43 -2.72
C ASN A 19 -10.41 11.96 -3.04
N TYR A 20 -10.83 11.80 -4.31
CA TYR A 20 -12.14 12.24 -4.79
C TYR A 20 -12.76 11.19 -5.69
N PHE A 21 -14.03 10.86 -5.48
CA PHE A 21 -14.83 10.18 -6.49
C PHE A 21 -15.15 11.14 -7.64
N VAL A 22 -14.86 10.72 -8.85
CA VAL A 22 -15.11 11.49 -10.08
C VAL A 22 -16.09 10.72 -10.94
N GLN A 23 -17.27 11.31 -11.18
CA GLN A 23 -18.31 10.79 -12.05
C GLN A 23 -18.19 11.43 -13.43
N THR A 24 -18.46 10.66 -14.48
CA THR A 24 -18.33 11.12 -15.86
C THR A 24 -19.57 10.83 -16.69
N GLU A 25 -19.78 11.58 -17.77
CA GLU A 25 -20.95 11.41 -18.68
C GLU A 25 -21.05 10.02 -19.30
N ASN A 26 -19.95 9.32 -19.49
CA ASN A 26 -19.92 7.96 -20.04
C ASN A 26 -20.39 6.89 -19.04
N GLY A 27 -20.79 7.28 -17.83
CA GLY A 27 -21.26 6.39 -16.77
C GLY A 27 -20.15 5.63 -16.04
N CYS A 28 -18.87 5.94 -16.30
CA CYS A 28 -17.75 5.38 -15.56
C CYS A 28 -17.40 6.28 -14.37
N ASP A 29 -17.09 5.64 -13.25
CA ASP A 29 -16.59 6.29 -12.05
C ASP A 29 -15.09 6.08 -11.88
N TYR A 30 -14.43 7.11 -11.39
CA TYR A 30 -12.98 7.12 -11.15
C TYR A 30 -12.66 7.62 -9.75
N VAL A 31 -11.44 7.37 -9.31
CA VAL A 31 -10.83 7.99 -8.12
C VAL A 31 -9.70 8.89 -8.59
N LEU A 32 -9.81 10.18 -8.26
CA LEU A 32 -8.73 11.14 -8.39
C LEU A 32 -7.97 11.19 -7.07
N THR A 33 -6.68 10.89 -7.12
CA THR A 33 -5.77 11.01 -5.98
C THR A 33 -4.83 12.19 -6.20
N LEU A 34 -4.77 13.11 -5.23
CA LEU A 34 -3.75 14.14 -5.13
C LEU A 34 -2.78 13.71 -4.03
N PHE A 35 -1.51 13.61 -4.39
CA PHE A 35 -0.46 13.28 -3.44
C PHE A 35 -0.07 14.52 -2.65
N GLU A 36 -0.32 14.51 -1.33
CA GLU A 36 -0.07 15.66 -0.47
C GLU A 36 1.39 15.75 -0.02
N GLU A 37 2.01 14.58 0.24
CA GLU A 37 3.36 14.46 0.78
C GLU A 37 4.40 14.05 -0.27
N LEU A 38 4.00 13.26 -1.27
CA LEU A 38 4.91 12.84 -2.33
C LEU A 38 5.09 13.95 -3.38
N ASN A 39 6.33 14.29 -3.68
CA ASN A 39 6.63 15.12 -4.84
C ASN A 39 6.50 14.31 -6.15
N ALA A 40 6.54 15.00 -7.30
CA ALA A 40 6.36 14.36 -8.60
C ALA A 40 7.40 13.26 -8.92
N GLN A 41 8.64 13.42 -8.42
CA GLN A 41 9.70 12.44 -8.62
C GLN A 41 9.44 11.17 -7.79
N ASP A 42 9.02 11.36 -6.53
CA ASP A 42 8.72 10.25 -5.62
C ASP A 42 7.43 9.52 -6.02
N ALA A 43 6.43 10.23 -6.58
CA ALA A 43 5.19 9.62 -7.07
C ALA A 43 5.34 8.92 -8.46
N ALA A 44 6.41 9.23 -9.21
CA ALA A 44 6.56 8.78 -10.60
C ALA A 44 6.65 7.25 -10.76
N PHE A 45 7.04 6.51 -9.69
CA PHE A 45 7.13 5.05 -9.74
C PHE A 45 5.77 4.35 -9.67
N LEU A 46 4.74 5.00 -9.09
CA LEU A 46 3.45 4.35 -8.77
C LEU A 46 2.71 3.89 -10.03
N ALA A 47 2.55 4.75 -11.02
CA ALA A 47 1.79 4.40 -12.21
C ALA A 47 2.41 3.24 -13.01
N PRO A 48 3.72 3.22 -13.32
CA PRO A 48 4.35 2.07 -13.96
C PRO A 48 4.29 0.79 -13.13
N LEU A 49 4.42 0.89 -11.80
CA LEU A 49 4.31 -0.25 -10.89
C LEU A 49 2.92 -0.87 -10.94
N LEU A 50 1.87 -0.06 -10.80
CA LEU A 50 0.48 -0.51 -10.80
C LEU A 50 0.07 -1.08 -12.17
N GLN A 51 0.52 -0.49 -13.27
CA GLN A 51 0.31 -1.03 -14.62
C GLN A 51 0.99 -2.40 -14.80
N HIS A 52 2.22 -2.56 -14.31
CA HIS A 52 2.91 -3.84 -14.32
C HIS A 52 2.18 -4.92 -13.51
N LEU A 53 1.73 -4.59 -12.30
CA LEU A 53 0.97 -5.49 -11.44
C LEU A 53 -0.35 -5.91 -12.08
N GLN A 54 -1.08 -4.97 -12.68
CA GLN A 54 -2.33 -5.25 -13.40
C GLN A 54 -2.09 -6.21 -14.58
N GLN A 55 -1.02 -6.00 -15.37
CA GLN A 55 -0.64 -6.88 -16.47
C GLN A 55 -0.25 -8.28 -15.99
N ALA A 56 0.32 -8.39 -14.80
CA ALA A 56 0.64 -9.66 -14.14
C ALA A 56 -0.58 -10.36 -13.49
N GLY A 57 -1.77 -9.76 -13.58
CA GLY A 57 -3.02 -10.31 -13.04
C GLY A 57 -3.19 -10.11 -11.53
N VAL A 58 -2.45 -9.18 -10.92
CA VAL A 58 -2.71 -8.72 -9.56
C VAL A 58 -3.86 -7.72 -9.59
N SER A 59 -4.81 -7.86 -8.66
CA SER A 59 -5.97 -6.97 -8.56
C SER A 59 -5.53 -5.62 -7.99
N VAL A 60 -5.33 -4.63 -8.85
CA VAL A 60 -4.96 -3.25 -8.49
C VAL A 60 -5.71 -2.24 -9.36
N ALA A 61 -5.90 -1.02 -8.87
CA ALA A 61 -6.46 0.10 -9.62
C ALA A 61 -5.35 0.85 -10.36
N ALA A 62 -4.93 0.37 -11.53
CA ALA A 62 -3.89 1.03 -12.31
C ALA A 62 -4.38 2.38 -12.87
N PRO A 63 -3.56 3.46 -12.76
CA PRO A 63 -3.94 4.77 -13.26
C PRO A 63 -4.12 4.81 -14.78
N LEU A 64 -5.08 5.63 -15.22
CA LEU A 64 -5.29 5.92 -16.64
C LEU A 64 -4.11 6.70 -17.22
N VAL A 65 -3.90 6.51 -18.52
CA VAL A 65 -3.00 7.34 -19.30
C VAL A 65 -3.80 8.53 -19.86
N ALA A 66 -3.33 9.74 -19.60
CA ALA A 66 -3.93 10.95 -20.12
C ALA A 66 -3.60 11.17 -21.63
N ASN A 67 -4.26 12.12 -22.28
CA ASN A 67 -4.08 12.40 -23.71
C ASN A 67 -2.66 12.83 -24.08
N ASN A 68 -1.88 13.29 -23.12
CA ASN A 68 -0.46 13.64 -23.30
C ASN A 68 0.50 12.44 -23.10
N GLY A 69 -0.03 11.22 -22.90
CA GLY A 69 0.74 10.01 -22.67
C GLY A 69 1.24 9.82 -21.23
N GLN A 70 0.88 10.69 -20.29
CA GLN A 70 1.30 10.61 -18.89
C GLN A 70 0.20 10.03 -18.01
N SER A 71 0.53 9.25 -17.01
CA SER A 71 -0.39 8.75 -15.99
C SER A 71 -0.36 9.59 -14.70
N LEU A 72 0.76 10.26 -14.45
CA LEU A 72 0.91 11.22 -13.37
C LEU A 72 0.87 12.64 -13.94
N LEU A 73 -0.07 13.43 -13.47
CA LEU A 73 -0.28 14.82 -13.88
C LEU A 73 -0.01 15.76 -12.70
N THR A 74 -0.01 17.06 -12.96
CA THR A 74 0.04 18.08 -11.92
C THR A 74 -1.32 18.78 -11.82
N LEU A 75 -1.89 18.82 -10.63
CA LEU A 75 -3.13 19.53 -10.34
C LEU A 75 -2.93 20.40 -9.08
N LYS A 76 -3.10 21.72 -9.21
CA LYS A 76 -2.84 22.69 -8.13
C LYS A 76 -1.46 22.48 -7.48
N ASP A 77 -0.44 22.39 -8.31
CA ASP A 77 0.98 22.21 -7.92
C ASP A 77 1.30 20.89 -7.19
N LYS A 78 0.34 19.94 -7.17
CA LYS A 78 0.53 18.60 -6.58
C LYS A 78 0.51 17.51 -7.64
N PRO A 79 1.28 16.43 -7.47
CA PRO A 79 1.14 15.26 -8.30
C PRO A 79 -0.26 14.66 -8.15
N ALA A 80 -0.85 14.26 -9.26
CA ALA A 80 -2.21 13.70 -9.28
C ALA A 80 -2.33 12.57 -10.28
N GLN A 81 -3.13 11.58 -9.96
CA GLN A 81 -3.48 10.48 -10.86
C GLN A 81 -4.98 10.20 -10.84
N LEU A 82 -5.48 9.63 -11.93
CA LEU A 82 -6.86 9.18 -12.06
C LEU A 82 -6.87 7.68 -12.32
N ALA A 83 -7.55 6.92 -11.46
CA ALA A 83 -7.68 5.46 -11.60
C ALA A 83 -9.16 5.06 -11.66
N PRO A 84 -9.53 3.92 -12.24
CA PRO A 84 -10.89 3.40 -12.17
C PRO A 84 -11.32 3.22 -10.72
N ARG A 85 -12.57 3.58 -10.41
CA ARG A 85 -13.19 3.26 -9.13
C ARG A 85 -13.42 1.75 -9.07
N MET A 86 -12.78 1.09 -8.13
CA MET A 86 -12.99 -0.33 -7.91
C MET A 86 -14.24 -0.54 -7.06
N VAL A 87 -14.99 -1.61 -7.34
CA VAL A 87 -16.17 -2.01 -6.54
C VAL A 87 -15.73 -2.72 -5.27
N GLY A 88 -16.57 -2.68 -4.23
CA GLY A 88 -16.34 -3.36 -2.97
C GLY A 88 -16.11 -2.42 -1.80
N GLU A 89 -15.90 -3.03 -0.65
CA GLU A 89 -15.73 -2.34 0.63
C GLU A 89 -14.48 -2.87 1.36
N HIS A 90 -13.95 -2.07 2.26
CA HIS A 90 -12.89 -2.52 3.17
C HIS A 90 -13.48 -3.52 4.18
N PRO A 91 -12.88 -4.71 4.37
CA PRO A 91 -13.43 -5.69 5.29
C PRO A 91 -13.27 -5.24 6.74
N ILE A 92 -14.40 -5.03 7.44
CA ILE A 92 -14.40 -4.73 8.88
C ILE A 92 -14.05 -5.98 9.68
N GLN A 93 -14.64 -7.13 9.29
CA GLN A 93 -14.32 -8.46 9.78
C GLN A 93 -13.88 -9.32 8.60
N VAL A 94 -12.71 -9.92 8.70
CA VAL A 94 -12.15 -10.73 7.63
C VAL A 94 -12.65 -12.17 7.75
N SER A 95 -13.26 -12.69 6.67
CA SER A 95 -13.60 -14.11 6.60
C SER A 95 -12.35 -14.96 6.31
N VAL A 96 -12.41 -16.25 6.64
CA VAL A 96 -11.35 -17.21 6.30
C VAL A 96 -11.08 -17.21 4.79
N THR A 97 -12.13 -17.10 3.98
CA THR A 97 -12.02 -17.04 2.52
C THR A 97 -11.29 -15.76 2.07
N GLN A 98 -11.61 -14.62 2.65
CA GLN A 98 -10.93 -13.35 2.35
C GLN A 98 -9.45 -13.42 2.73
N ALA A 99 -9.10 -13.97 3.89
CA ALA A 99 -7.70 -14.17 4.29
C ALA A 99 -6.95 -15.08 3.31
N GLN A 100 -7.56 -16.19 2.87
CA GLN A 100 -6.98 -17.08 1.86
C GLN A 100 -6.77 -16.38 0.52
N VAL A 101 -7.77 -15.62 0.06
CA VAL A 101 -7.68 -14.84 -1.19
C VAL A 101 -6.57 -13.79 -1.09
N MET A 102 -6.46 -13.09 0.04
CA MET A 102 -5.39 -12.11 0.25
C MET A 102 -4.01 -12.76 0.22
N GLY A 103 -3.80 -13.88 0.90
CA GLY A 103 -2.53 -14.62 0.84
C GLY A 103 -2.14 -15.05 -0.57
N GLN A 104 -3.11 -15.49 -1.38
CA GLN A 104 -2.87 -15.82 -2.79
C GLN A 104 -2.48 -14.58 -3.62
N GLN A 105 -3.13 -13.44 -3.39
CA GLN A 105 -2.83 -12.21 -4.10
C GLN A 105 -1.48 -11.61 -3.68
N LEU A 106 -1.13 -11.68 -2.40
CA LEU A 106 0.19 -11.29 -1.91
C LEU A 106 1.29 -12.13 -2.55
N ALA A 107 1.11 -13.44 -2.65
CA ALA A 107 2.05 -14.31 -3.35
C ALA A 107 2.21 -13.93 -4.84
N LYS A 108 1.10 -13.63 -5.54
CA LYS A 108 1.15 -13.14 -6.93
C LYS A 108 1.89 -11.81 -7.04
N LEU A 109 1.64 -10.89 -6.11
CA LEU A 109 2.30 -9.60 -6.04
C LEU A 109 3.82 -9.79 -5.94
N HIS A 110 4.29 -10.56 -4.96
CA HIS A 110 5.72 -10.83 -4.77
C HIS A 110 6.35 -11.48 -6.01
N LEU A 111 5.68 -12.45 -6.63
CA LEU A 111 6.18 -13.10 -7.83
C LEU A 111 6.23 -12.14 -9.04
N ALA A 112 5.23 -11.29 -9.21
CA ALA A 112 5.19 -10.27 -10.25
C ALA A 112 6.34 -9.24 -10.07
N LEU A 113 6.63 -8.87 -8.83
CA LEU A 113 7.64 -7.86 -8.50
C LEU A 113 9.06 -8.43 -8.38
N LYS A 114 9.26 -9.74 -8.38
CA LYS A 114 10.57 -10.38 -8.19
C LYS A 114 11.67 -9.81 -9.09
N LYS A 115 11.35 -9.46 -10.32
CA LYS A 115 12.30 -8.93 -11.32
C LYS A 115 11.99 -7.48 -11.72
N TYR A 116 11.09 -6.81 -11.02
CA TYR A 116 10.74 -5.44 -11.32
C TYR A 116 11.91 -4.50 -10.99
N PRO A 117 12.30 -3.58 -11.89
CA PRO A 117 13.57 -2.87 -11.79
C PRO A 117 13.59 -1.69 -10.79
N LEU A 118 12.56 -1.52 -9.97
CA LEU A 118 12.51 -0.43 -8.97
C LEU A 118 13.60 -0.62 -7.91
N LYS A 119 14.36 0.44 -7.63
CA LYS A 119 15.45 0.44 -6.64
C LYS A 119 15.10 1.20 -5.34
N ARG A 120 13.82 1.48 -5.13
CA ARG A 120 13.36 2.14 -3.90
C ARG A 120 13.47 1.17 -2.73
N THR A 121 14.14 1.55 -1.66
CA THR A 121 14.17 0.80 -0.39
C THR A 121 12.90 1.08 0.40
N ASN A 122 12.50 0.16 1.27
CA ASN A 122 11.43 0.40 2.23
C ASN A 122 11.82 1.55 3.15
N ALA A 123 11.00 2.61 3.15
CA ALA A 123 11.24 3.80 3.97
C ALA A 123 11.02 3.51 5.47
N HIS A 124 10.13 2.57 5.78
CA HIS A 124 9.74 2.18 7.14
C HIS A 124 10.33 0.81 7.58
N GLY A 125 11.51 0.46 7.02
CA GLY A 125 12.25 -0.75 7.39
C GLY A 125 13.05 -0.59 8.70
N ALA A 126 13.91 -1.56 9.01
CA ALA A 126 14.63 -1.67 10.27
C ALA A 126 15.38 -0.40 10.70
N THR A 127 16.04 0.29 9.78
CA THR A 127 16.75 1.56 10.07
C THR A 127 15.80 2.65 10.57
N TRP A 128 14.59 2.70 10.01
CA TRP A 128 13.56 3.64 10.47
C TRP A 128 13.06 3.27 11.86
N TRP A 129 12.83 1.98 12.14
CA TRP A 129 12.40 1.51 13.47
C TRP A 129 13.37 1.92 14.56
N GLN A 130 14.67 1.72 14.36
CA GLN A 130 15.71 2.15 15.32
C GLN A 130 15.68 3.66 15.58
N LYS A 131 15.53 4.45 14.52
CA LYS A 131 15.46 5.91 14.62
C LYS A 131 14.21 6.38 15.37
N GLU A 132 13.05 5.82 15.08
CA GLU A 132 11.80 6.19 15.75
C GLU A 132 11.74 5.67 17.18
N ALA A 133 12.26 4.48 17.44
CA ALA A 133 12.44 3.95 18.80
C ALA A 133 13.29 4.90 19.67
N ALA A 134 14.39 5.41 19.14
CA ALA A 134 15.24 6.37 19.87
C ALA A 134 14.48 7.66 20.26
N LYS A 135 13.58 8.13 19.38
CA LYS A 135 12.74 9.30 19.69
C LYS A 135 11.65 8.99 20.73
N ALA A 136 11.03 7.81 20.61
CA ALA A 136 9.91 7.41 21.47
C ALA A 136 10.34 7.13 22.92
N ARG A 137 11.60 6.71 23.15
CA ARG A 137 12.13 6.31 24.49
C ARG A 137 11.89 7.36 25.57
N GLY A 138 11.97 8.64 25.24
CA GLY A 138 11.79 9.71 26.21
C GLY A 138 10.39 9.79 26.86
N GLY A 139 9.38 9.20 26.21
CA GLY A 139 8.00 9.13 26.72
C GLY A 139 7.62 7.77 27.33
N MET A 140 8.53 6.80 27.36
CA MET A 140 8.28 5.42 27.78
C MET A 140 8.74 5.17 29.23
N ASN A 141 7.99 4.35 29.96
CA ASN A 141 8.45 3.82 31.25
C ASN A 141 9.51 2.70 31.06
N SER A 142 10.14 2.26 32.14
CA SER A 142 11.25 1.28 32.09
C SER A 142 10.85 -0.08 31.50
N ILE A 143 9.59 -0.50 31.68
CA ILE A 143 9.09 -1.77 31.15
C ILE A 143 8.89 -1.65 29.64
N GLU A 144 8.28 -0.56 29.19
CA GLU A 144 8.08 -0.27 27.75
C GLU A 144 9.41 -0.17 27.01
N GLN A 145 10.42 0.51 27.61
CA GLN A 145 11.75 0.58 27.05
C GLN A 145 12.39 -0.80 26.94
N LEU A 146 12.27 -1.64 27.97
CA LEU A 146 12.81 -3.00 27.96
C LEU A 146 12.16 -3.85 26.87
N ILE A 147 10.84 -3.78 26.71
CA ILE A 147 10.11 -4.52 25.64
C ILE A 147 10.60 -4.06 24.28
N LEU A 148 10.67 -2.74 24.05
CA LEU A 148 11.15 -2.19 22.78
C LEU A 148 12.57 -2.64 22.44
N ASP A 149 13.48 -2.58 23.42
CA ASP A 149 14.87 -3.00 23.25
C ASP A 149 14.98 -4.49 22.95
N THR A 150 14.22 -5.31 23.68
CA THR A 150 14.18 -6.77 23.44
C THR A 150 13.75 -7.07 22.02
N VAL A 151 12.63 -6.47 21.55
CA VAL A 151 12.11 -6.73 20.19
C VAL A 151 13.09 -6.28 19.11
N LEU A 152 13.72 -5.11 19.27
CA LEU A 152 14.69 -4.62 18.29
C LEU A 152 15.95 -5.47 18.24
N ASN A 153 16.49 -5.87 19.39
CA ASN A 153 17.65 -6.72 19.47
C ASN A 153 17.37 -8.12 18.90
N ASP A 154 16.24 -8.73 19.28
CA ASP A 154 15.83 -10.04 18.75
C ASP A 154 15.67 -10.00 17.23
N PHE A 155 15.16 -8.88 16.68
CA PHE A 155 15.05 -8.71 15.23
C PHE A 155 16.44 -8.63 14.58
N GLU A 156 17.36 -7.83 15.13
CA GLU A 156 18.72 -7.67 14.59
C GLU A 156 19.48 -8.98 14.60
N GLU A 157 19.48 -9.68 15.74
CA GLU A 157 20.16 -10.97 15.88
C GLU A 157 19.56 -12.02 14.93
N THR A 158 18.22 -12.06 14.82
CA THR A 158 17.53 -13.05 13.99
C THR A 158 17.74 -12.78 12.50
N ILE A 159 17.74 -11.51 12.06
CA ILE A 159 17.78 -11.18 10.63
C ILE A 159 19.17 -11.42 10.03
N GLU A 160 20.25 -11.37 10.83
CA GLU A 160 21.60 -11.71 10.40
C GLU A 160 21.72 -13.21 10.05
N ASP A 161 20.99 -14.07 10.76
CA ASP A 161 20.97 -15.51 10.54
C ASP A 161 20.15 -15.92 9.30
N PHE A 162 19.31 -15.02 8.78
CA PHE A 162 18.36 -15.28 7.68
C PHE A 162 18.68 -14.51 6.38
N ASP A 163 19.96 -14.35 6.06
CA ASP A 163 20.39 -13.63 4.86
C ASP A 163 19.85 -14.25 3.55
N ASP A 164 19.51 -15.53 3.57
CA ASP A 164 18.91 -16.29 2.45
C ASP A 164 17.39 -16.09 2.29
N LEU A 165 16.73 -15.34 3.18
CA LEU A 165 15.30 -15.07 3.04
C LEU A 165 15.01 -14.28 1.76
N PRO A 166 13.89 -14.59 1.07
CA PRO A 166 13.49 -13.87 -0.13
C PRO A 166 13.34 -12.37 0.14
N LYS A 167 14.06 -11.59 -0.68
CA LYS A 167 14.02 -10.12 -0.68
C LYS A 167 13.51 -9.63 -2.03
N GLY A 168 12.76 -8.54 -2.03
CA GLY A 168 12.25 -7.92 -3.26
C GLY A 168 11.39 -6.71 -2.94
N LEU A 169 10.66 -6.25 -3.93
CA LEU A 169 9.64 -5.24 -3.66
C LEU A 169 8.49 -5.85 -2.87
N ILE A 170 8.08 -5.16 -1.84
CA ILE A 170 6.94 -5.44 -0.99
C ILE A 170 5.92 -4.29 -1.13
N HIS A 171 4.69 -4.52 -0.67
CA HIS A 171 3.68 -3.47 -0.50
C HIS A 171 4.08 -2.54 0.65
N GLY A 172 4.48 -3.12 1.77
CA GLY A 172 4.97 -2.42 2.96
C GLY A 172 3.88 -1.94 3.91
N ASP A 173 2.61 -1.95 3.48
CA ASP A 173 1.47 -1.46 4.27
C ASP A 173 0.17 -2.21 3.91
N LEU A 174 0.23 -3.55 3.75
CA LEU A 174 -0.93 -4.34 3.32
C LEU A 174 -1.84 -4.72 4.49
N PHE A 175 -2.56 -3.71 4.99
CA PHE A 175 -3.66 -3.85 5.94
C PHE A 175 -5.01 -3.99 5.21
N ARG A 176 -6.08 -4.36 5.96
CA ARG A 176 -7.43 -4.54 5.39
C ARG A 176 -8.02 -3.26 4.79
N ASP A 177 -7.67 -2.09 5.30
CA ASP A 177 -8.06 -0.79 4.75
C ASP A 177 -7.35 -0.44 3.43
N ASN A 178 -6.26 -1.15 3.09
CA ASN A 178 -5.62 -1.09 1.78
C ASN A 178 -6.12 -2.20 0.84
N SER A 179 -7.33 -2.73 1.08
CA SER A 179 -7.97 -3.72 0.22
C SER A 179 -9.46 -3.46 0.04
N LEU A 180 -10.00 -3.81 -1.12
CA LEU A 180 -11.44 -3.79 -1.41
C LEU A 180 -11.92 -5.19 -1.76
N PHE A 181 -13.02 -5.60 -1.13
CA PHE A 181 -13.67 -6.88 -1.38
C PHE A 181 -15.13 -6.67 -1.81
N ASP A 182 -15.55 -7.43 -2.81
CA ASP A 182 -16.94 -7.63 -3.20
C ASP A 182 -17.35 -9.04 -2.73
N GLY A 183 -17.99 -9.13 -1.57
CA GLY A 183 -18.15 -10.38 -0.84
C GLY A 183 -16.79 -11.01 -0.48
N ASP A 184 -16.53 -12.23 -0.93
CA ASP A 184 -15.25 -12.92 -0.72
C ASP A 184 -14.23 -12.72 -1.85
N LYS A 185 -14.58 -11.93 -2.87
CA LYS A 185 -13.70 -11.66 -4.01
C LYS A 185 -12.91 -10.37 -3.81
N LEU A 186 -11.58 -10.46 -3.82
CA LEU A 186 -10.73 -9.28 -3.82
C LEU A 186 -10.90 -8.49 -5.14
N SER A 187 -11.32 -7.25 -5.03
CA SER A 187 -11.46 -6.32 -6.15
C SER A 187 -10.19 -5.53 -6.41
N ALA A 188 -9.53 -5.05 -5.35
CA ALA A 188 -8.26 -4.35 -5.49
C ALA A 188 -7.43 -4.38 -4.20
N ILE A 189 -6.11 -4.36 -4.38
CA ILE A 189 -5.13 -3.88 -3.42
C ILE A 189 -4.89 -2.40 -3.74
N LEU A 190 -4.91 -1.56 -2.72
CA LEU A 190 -4.80 -0.10 -2.81
C LEU A 190 -3.49 0.36 -2.16
N ASP A 191 -3.15 1.60 -2.38
CA ASP A 191 -2.08 2.37 -1.72
C ASP A 191 -0.70 1.71 -1.70
N PHE A 192 0.03 1.89 -2.78
CA PHE A 192 1.41 1.44 -2.95
C PHE A 192 2.44 2.54 -2.63
N SER A 193 2.06 3.58 -1.88
CA SER A 193 2.97 4.69 -1.50
C SER A 193 4.20 4.18 -0.74
N GLU A 194 4.03 3.17 0.11
CA GLU A 194 5.08 2.55 0.90
C GLU A 194 5.87 1.46 0.16
N ALA A 195 5.47 1.10 -1.06
CA ALA A 195 6.14 0.03 -1.78
C ALA A 195 7.65 0.27 -1.91
N GLY A 196 8.45 -0.69 -1.45
CA GLY A 196 9.91 -0.60 -1.42
C GLY A 196 10.55 -1.97 -1.31
N LYS A 197 11.88 -2.03 -1.44
CA LYS A 197 12.63 -3.28 -1.27
C LYS A 197 12.82 -3.61 0.20
N ASP A 198 12.40 -4.80 0.57
CA ASP A 198 12.60 -5.38 1.88
C ASP A 198 12.46 -6.92 1.82
N TYR A 199 12.45 -7.59 2.96
CA TYR A 199 12.12 -9.00 3.07
C TYR A 199 10.64 -9.24 2.76
N TRP A 200 10.32 -10.22 1.93
CA TRP A 200 8.93 -10.63 1.69
C TRP A 200 8.23 -11.08 2.97
N LEU A 201 9.00 -11.59 3.93
CA LEU A 201 8.48 -11.99 5.24
C LEU A 201 7.84 -10.81 6.00
N LEU A 202 8.36 -9.59 5.85
CA LEU A 202 7.77 -8.39 6.47
C LEU A 202 6.36 -8.13 5.95
N ASP A 203 6.17 -8.19 4.64
CA ASP A 203 4.85 -8.02 4.01
C ASP A 203 3.86 -9.10 4.45
N ILE A 204 4.34 -10.35 4.56
CA ILE A 204 3.54 -11.47 5.09
C ILE A 204 3.16 -11.22 6.55
N ALA A 205 4.10 -10.76 7.38
CA ALA A 205 3.85 -10.49 8.80
C ALA A 205 2.82 -9.35 8.99
N ILE A 206 2.93 -8.26 8.24
CA ILE A 206 1.96 -7.16 8.23
C ILE A 206 0.56 -7.70 7.89
N THR A 207 0.47 -8.45 6.79
CA THR A 207 -0.81 -9.00 6.31
C THR A 207 -1.42 -9.99 7.30
N ILE A 208 -0.63 -10.91 7.89
CA ILE A 208 -1.12 -11.86 8.89
C ILE A 208 -1.62 -11.14 10.15
N ASN A 209 -0.89 -10.16 10.63
CA ASN A 209 -1.27 -9.40 11.82
C ASN A 209 -2.64 -8.75 11.68
N ASP A 210 -2.99 -8.28 10.50
CA ASP A 210 -4.27 -7.61 10.30
C ASP A 210 -5.37 -8.56 9.81
N PHE A 211 -5.09 -9.40 8.80
CA PHE A 211 -6.10 -10.27 8.19
C PHE A 211 -6.40 -11.53 9.00
N CYS A 212 -5.50 -11.99 9.86
CA CYS A 212 -5.64 -13.25 10.62
C CYS A 212 -5.77 -13.03 12.12
N SER A 213 -5.95 -11.79 12.60
CA SER A 213 -6.18 -11.49 14.01
C SER A 213 -7.58 -10.93 14.25
N ASP A 214 -8.22 -11.40 15.33
CA ASP A 214 -9.53 -10.93 15.78
C ASP A 214 -9.41 -9.71 16.72
N TRP A 215 -8.48 -8.81 16.47
CA TRP A 215 -8.27 -7.65 17.33
C TRP A 215 -9.24 -6.52 16.94
N PRO A 216 -10.39 -6.38 17.64
CA PRO A 216 -11.42 -5.45 17.23
C PRO A 216 -11.09 -3.98 17.52
N ASN A 217 -10.00 -3.68 18.23
CA ASN A 217 -9.80 -2.35 18.82
C ASN A 217 -8.34 -1.86 18.86
N VAL A 218 -7.45 -2.37 18.03
CA VAL A 218 -6.08 -1.83 17.92
C VAL A 218 -5.91 -1.18 16.55
N ARG A 219 -6.33 0.06 16.47
CA ARG A 219 -5.95 1.05 15.46
C ARG A 219 -5.50 2.31 16.16
#